data_66eaa69e688f3af136c2842e4e36b35d
#
_entry.id   66eaa69e688f3af136c2842e4e36b35d
#
_cell.length_a   1.000
_cell.length_b   1.000
_cell.length_c   1.000
_cell.angle_alpha   90.00
_cell.angle_beta   90.00
_cell.angle_gamma   90.00
#
_symmetry.space_group_name_H-M   'P 1'
#
loop_
_entity.id
_entity.type
_entity.pdbx_description
1 polymer ?
#
loop_
_entity_poly.entity_id
_entity_poly.type
_entity_poly.pdbx_seq_one_letter_code
_entity_poly.pdbx_strand_id
1 'polypeptide(L)' 'MKVVTLSDYQQFSQEKMKKSNMFQTERFFCDIYCFEPGQEQKGHIHGEQDKVYLVLEGQGTFQVGSEKQVLGPGQGTM' A
#
# COMPACT_ATOMS: atom_id res chain seq x y z
N MET A 1 -19.11 14.71 -3.03
CA MET A 1 -18.45 13.70 -2.18
C MET A 1 -18.23 12.44 -3.00
N LYS A 2 -17.03 11.93 -2.98
CA LYS A 2 -16.70 10.65 -3.63
C LYS A 2 -16.64 9.56 -2.58
N VAL A 3 -17.38 8.47 -2.79
CA VAL A 3 -17.39 7.32 -1.89
C VAL A 3 -16.85 6.12 -2.66
N VAL A 4 -15.90 5.40 -2.07
CA VAL A 4 -15.36 4.17 -2.64
C VAL A 4 -15.64 3.00 -1.70
N THR A 5 -15.82 1.83 -2.27
CA THR A 5 -15.94 0.59 -1.54
C THR A 5 -14.65 -0.20 -1.76
N LEU A 6 -13.95 -0.53 -0.68
CA LEU A 6 -12.61 -1.14 -0.78
C LEU A 6 -12.63 -2.42 -1.60
N SER A 7 -13.67 -3.24 -1.46
CA SER A 7 -13.74 -4.50 -2.19
C SER A 7 -13.76 -4.33 -3.72
N ASP A 8 -14.20 -3.18 -4.20
CA ASP A 8 -14.21 -2.89 -5.63
C ASP A 8 -12.78 -2.66 -6.17
N TYR A 9 -11.84 -2.35 -5.29
CA TYR A 9 -10.46 -2.05 -5.64
C TYR A 9 -9.48 -3.17 -5.26
N GLN A 10 -9.97 -4.23 -4.62
CA GLN A 10 -9.16 -5.38 -4.24
C GLN A 10 -8.97 -6.29 -5.45
N GLN A 11 -7.96 -6.02 -6.22
CA GLN A 11 -7.63 -6.78 -7.41
C GLN A 11 -6.20 -7.29 -7.31
N PHE A 12 -6.01 -8.55 -7.66
CA PHE A 12 -4.73 -9.23 -7.58
C PHE A 12 -4.28 -9.66 -8.96
N SER A 13 -2.98 -9.75 -9.17
CA SER A 13 -2.39 -10.26 -10.40
C SER A 13 -1.30 -11.25 -10.04
N GLN A 14 -1.20 -12.35 -10.79
CA GLN A 14 -0.14 -13.32 -10.56
C GLN A 14 1.22 -12.84 -11.07
N GLU A 15 1.25 -11.86 -11.96
CA GLU A 15 2.50 -11.37 -12.54
C GLU A 15 3.26 -10.46 -11.59
N LYS A 16 2.55 -9.58 -10.88
CA LYS A 16 3.14 -8.63 -9.94
C LYS A 16 2.06 -8.04 -9.05
N MET A 17 2.46 -7.37 -7.98
CA MET A 17 1.51 -6.68 -7.12
C MET A 17 0.70 -5.66 -7.95
N LYS A 18 -0.51 -5.42 -7.54
CA LYS A 18 -1.39 -4.50 -8.22
C LYS A 18 -1.70 -3.30 -7.35
N LYS A 19 -1.54 -2.12 -7.94
CA LYS A 19 -1.84 -0.84 -7.32
C LYS A 19 -3.06 -0.23 -8.00
N SER A 20 -4.04 0.19 -7.21
CA SER A 20 -5.24 0.84 -7.73
C SER A 20 -5.46 2.15 -6.99
N ASN A 21 -5.69 3.21 -7.75
CA ASN A 21 -5.93 4.53 -7.17
C ASN A 21 -7.39 4.68 -6.78
N MET A 22 -7.63 5.07 -5.53
CA MET A 22 -8.97 5.31 -5.01
C MET A 22 -9.32 6.80 -5.01
N PHE A 23 -8.39 7.64 -4.59
CA PHE A 23 -8.59 9.09 -4.51
C PHE A 23 -7.33 9.80 -4.96
N GLN A 24 -7.51 10.93 -5.63
CA GLN A 24 -6.38 11.78 -6.00
C GLN A 24 -6.80 13.22 -6.11
N THR A 25 -5.96 14.10 -5.55
CA THR A 25 -6.06 15.55 -5.73
C THR A 25 -4.67 16.08 -6.07
N GLU A 26 -4.56 17.38 -6.22
CA GLU A 26 -3.24 18.02 -6.42
C GLU A 26 -2.32 17.88 -5.22
N ARG A 27 -2.88 17.59 -4.04
CA ARG A 27 -2.13 17.56 -2.77
C ARG A 27 -1.81 16.15 -2.29
N PHE A 28 -2.59 15.14 -2.68
CA PHE A 28 -2.36 13.79 -2.19
C PHE A 28 -2.98 12.77 -3.13
N PHE A 29 -2.57 11.53 -2.93
CA PHE A 29 -3.24 10.38 -3.54
C PHE A 29 -3.39 9.27 -2.50
N CYS A 30 -4.41 8.44 -2.70
CA CYS A 30 -4.69 7.30 -1.84
C CYS A 30 -4.89 6.08 -2.71
N ASP A 31 -3.97 5.13 -2.59
CA ASP A 31 -3.95 3.91 -3.39
C ASP A 31 -4.12 2.70 -2.50
N ILE A 32 -4.70 1.65 -3.06
CA ILE A 32 -4.69 0.33 -2.44
C ILE A 32 -3.71 -0.56 -3.20
N TYR A 33 -2.92 -1.31 -2.44
CA TYR A 33 -1.90 -2.21 -2.97
C TYR A 33 -2.33 -3.63 -2.62
N CYS A 34 -2.42 -4.50 -3.62
CA CYS A 34 -2.80 -5.88 -3.44
C CYS A 34 -1.66 -6.80 -3.88
N PHE A 35 -1.23 -7.68 -2.97
CA PHE A 35 -0.10 -8.57 -3.17
C PHE A 35 -0.54 -10.03 -3.07
N GLU A 36 -0.19 -10.83 -4.06
CA GLU A 36 -0.18 -12.27 -3.89
C GLU A 36 1.03 -12.67 -3.05
N PRO A 37 0.99 -13.81 -2.35
CA PRO A 37 2.14 -14.24 -1.57
C PRO A 37 3.44 -14.25 -2.38
N GLY A 38 4.49 -13.67 -1.81
CA GLY A 38 5.79 -13.57 -2.46
C GLY A 38 6.01 -12.35 -3.32
N GLN A 39 4.97 -11.59 -3.60
CA GLN A 39 5.12 -10.34 -4.34
C GLN A 39 5.63 -9.23 -3.45
N GLU A 40 6.32 -8.28 -4.06
CA GLU A 40 6.89 -7.15 -3.33
C GLU A 40 6.85 -5.87 -4.16
N GLN A 41 6.97 -4.76 -3.47
CA GLN A 41 7.20 -3.46 -4.08
C GLN A 41 8.60 -3.02 -3.70
N LYS A 42 9.41 -2.64 -4.69
CA LYS A 42 10.74 -2.13 -4.43
C LYS A 42 10.65 -0.77 -3.75
N GLY A 43 11.48 -0.59 -2.74
CA GLY A 43 11.59 0.68 -2.06
C GLY A 43 12.16 1.75 -2.98
N HIS A 44 11.64 2.96 -2.84
CA HIS A 44 12.20 4.12 -3.50
C HIS A 44 11.99 5.33 -2.61
N ILE A 45 12.87 6.30 -2.76
CA ILE A 45 12.84 7.51 -1.94
C ILE A 45 12.13 8.61 -2.73
N HIS A 46 11.12 9.19 -2.11
CA HIS A 46 10.45 10.38 -2.62
C HIS A 46 10.81 11.55 -1.72
N GLY A 47 11.62 12.48 -2.21
CA GLY A 47 12.26 13.49 -1.39
C GLY A 47 11.34 14.45 -0.65
N GLU A 48 10.12 14.68 -1.13
CA GLU A 48 9.22 15.68 -0.56
C GLU A 48 7.84 15.15 -0.19
N GLN A 49 7.65 13.84 -0.23
CA GLN A 49 6.36 13.24 0.07
C GLN A 49 6.44 12.34 1.29
N ASP A 50 5.46 12.49 2.15
CA ASP A 50 5.24 11.54 3.23
C ASP A 50 4.31 10.45 2.74
N LYS A 51 4.63 9.21 3.06
CA LYS A 51 3.78 8.06 2.74
C LYS A 51 3.40 7.33 4.01
N VAL A 52 2.11 7.06 4.13
CA VAL A 52 1.58 6.24 5.22
C VAL A 52 1.06 4.96 4.62
N TYR A 53 1.44 3.83 5.20
CA TYR A 53 0.96 2.52 4.82
C TYR A 53 0.14 1.93 5.95
N LEU A 54 -1.05 1.45 5.63
CA LEU A 54 -1.92 0.74 6.57
C LEU A 54 -2.19 -0.66 6.02
N VAL A 55 -2.02 -1.67 6.86
CA VAL A 55 -2.34 -3.04 6.47
C VAL A 55 -3.81 -3.30 6.75
N LEU A 56 -4.55 -3.69 5.72
CA LEU A 56 -5.98 -3.98 5.82
C LEU A 56 -6.23 -5.46 6.03
N GLU A 57 -5.51 -6.31 5.31
CA GLU A 57 -5.64 -7.76 5.37
C GLU A 57 -4.27 -8.42 5.20
N GLY A 58 -4.10 -9.58 5.81
CA GLY A 58 -2.88 -10.35 5.69
C GLY A 58 -1.72 -9.76 6.46
N GLN A 59 -0.51 -10.13 6.08
CA GLN A 59 0.72 -9.67 6.69
C GLN A 59 1.73 -9.28 5.64
N GLY A 60 2.56 -8.32 5.94
CA GLY A 60 3.64 -7.93 5.06
C GLY A 60 4.87 -7.49 5.86
N THR A 61 6.04 -7.69 5.26
CA THR A 61 7.28 -7.18 5.82
C THR A 61 7.54 -5.80 5.23
N PHE A 62 7.70 -4.82 6.13
CA PHE A 62 7.96 -3.44 5.76
C PHE A 62 9.38 -3.07 6.14
N GLN A 63 10.05 -2.37 5.26
CA GLN A 63 11.38 -1.85 5.51
C GLN A 63 11.36 -0.33 5.32
N VAL A 64 11.75 0.38 6.38
CA VAL A 64 11.89 1.84 6.37
C VAL A 64 13.28 2.16 6.85
N GLY A 65 14.12 2.68 5.97
CA GLY A 65 15.52 2.87 6.28
C GLY A 65 16.19 1.53 6.58
N SER A 66 16.79 1.42 7.75
CA SER A 66 17.42 0.17 8.21
C SER A 66 16.51 -0.70 9.06
N GLU A 67 15.29 -0.23 9.34
CA GLU A 67 14.34 -0.97 10.16
C GLU A 67 13.47 -1.88 9.30
N LYS A 68 13.20 -3.07 9.81
CA LYS A 68 12.39 -4.07 9.13
C LYS A 68 11.42 -4.68 10.13
N GLN A 69 10.15 -4.75 9.78
CA GLN A 69 9.14 -5.28 10.68
C GLN A 69 7.98 -5.89 9.90
N VAL A 70 7.43 -6.98 10.44
CA VAL A 70 6.20 -7.58 9.92
C VAL A 70 5.01 -6.85 10.53
N LEU A 71 4.10 -6.38 9.69
CA LEU A 71 2.87 -5.73 10.11
C LEU A 71 1.66 -6.56 9.70
N GLY A 72 0.66 -6.56 10.55
CA GLY A 72 -0.62 -7.23 10.31
C GLY A 72 -1.78 -6.25 10.23
N PRO A 73 -3.02 -6.77 10.11
CA PRO A 73 -4.20 -5.92 9.92
C PRO A 73 -4.35 -4.89 11.04
N GLY A 74 -4.66 -3.66 10.65
CA GLY A 74 -4.84 -2.56 11.58
C GLY A 74 -3.56 -1.86 11.99
N GLN A 75 -2.41 -2.31 11.50
CA GLN A 75 -1.13 -1.69 11.79
C GLN A 75 -0.67 -0.86 10.59
N GLY A 76 0.10 0.18 10.85
CA GLY A 76 0.61 1.06 9.82
C GLY A 76 2.01 1.55 10.13
N THR A 77 2.63 2.13 9.12
CA THR A 77 3.95 2.75 9.21
C THR A 77 4.06 3.93 8.25
N MET A 78 5.04 4.74 8.50
CA MET A 78 5.32 5.90 7.65
C MET A 78 6.82 5.98 7.35
#